data_8de9dee764c1f6b702507d2a607886b9
#
_entry.id   8de9dee764c1f6b702507d2a607886b9
#
_cell.length_a   1.000
_cell.length_b   1.000
_cell.length_c   1.000
_cell.angle_alpha   90.00
_cell.angle_beta   90.00
_cell.angle_gamma   90.00
#
_symmetry.space_group_name_H-M   'P 1'
#
loop_
_entity.id
_entity.type
_entity.pdbx_description
1 polymer ?
#
loop_
_entity_poly.entity_id
_entity_poly.type
_entity_poly.pdbx_seq_one_letter_code
_entity_poly.pdbx_strand_id
1 'polypeptide(L)'
;RELANQISDSIKTYSRYLKIFSVTITGGMSYQLQNKLLSRPVDILIATPGRLLDLHKQKKVKIKDTEIMVLDEADKMLDMGFVPDIRKIFNATNKEQQMLMFSATLDADVSKIAEEFLKSPTKISIEPQAIGHTNIEQTLYYVDSQSHKINLLDHFLSQDNVNQAIIFTA
;
A
#
# COMPACT_ATOMS: atom_id res chain seq x y z
N ARG A 1 -6.31 1.36 3.59
CA ARG A 1 -7.77 1.03 3.57
C ARG A 1 -8.40 1.38 2.24
N GLU A 2 -8.16 2.57 1.74
CA GLU A 2 -8.72 3.07 0.51
C GLU A 2 -8.33 2.20 -0.69
N LEU A 3 -7.04 1.91 -0.85
CA LEU A 3 -6.54 0.99 -1.85
C LEU A 3 -7.23 -0.39 -1.77
N ALA A 4 -7.42 -0.94 -0.57
CA ALA A 4 -8.11 -2.23 -0.41
C ALA A 4 -9.56 -2.20 -0.92
N ASN A 5 -10.26 -1.07 -0.77
CA ASN A 5 -11.59 -0.90 -1.33
C ASN A 5 -11.56 -0.76 -2.86
N GLN A 6 -10.62 -0.01 -3.42
CA GLN A 6 -10.42 0.12 -4.87
C GLN A 6 -10.13 -1.24 -5.52
N ILE A 7 -9.24 -2.04 -4.91
CA ILE A 7 -8.95 -3.41 -5.36
C ILE A 7 -10.21 -4.27 -5.29
N SER A 8 -10.98 -4.17 -4.21
CA SER A 8 -12.24 -4.91 -4.06
C SER A 8 -13.23 -4.60 -5.18
N ASP A 9 -13.38 -3.33 -5.55
CA ASP A 9 -14.30 -2.92 -6.61
C ASP A 9 -13.80 -3.34 -8.01
N SER A 10 -12.49 -3.29 -8.23
CA SER A 10 -11.88 -3.84 -9.45
C SER A 10 -12.12 -5.35 -9.57
N ILE A 11 -11.92 -6.11 -8.49
CA ILE A 11 -12.17 -7.55 -8.47
C ILE A 11 -13.63 -7.85 -8.78
N LYS A 12 -14.59 -7.16 -8.17
CA LYS A 12 -16.03 -7.32 -8.46
C LYS A 12 -16.33 -7.09 -9.95
N THR A 13 -15.70 -6.08 -10.54
CA THR A 13 -15.88 -5.74 -11.95
C THR A 13 -15.34 -6.83 -12.85
N TYR A 14 -14.11 -7.30 -12.63
CA TYR A 14 -13.45 -8.29 -13.47
C TYR A 14 -14.01 -9.71 -13.26
N SER A 15 -14.45 -10.04 -12.06
CA SER A 15 -14.99 -11.36 -11.72
C SER A 15 -16.50 -11.51 -11.96
N ARG A 16 -17.17 -10.51 -12.55
CA ARG A 16 -18.65 -10.48 -12.69
C ARG A 16 -19.26 -11.71 -13.35
N TYR A 17 -18.52 -12.42 -14.19
CA TYR A 17 -18.94 -13.64 -14.87
C TYR A 17 -18.34 -14.92 -14.27
N LEU A 18 -17.59 -14.81 -13.19
CA LEU A 18 -16.92 -15.91 -12.50
C LEU A 18 -17.57 -16.15 -11.13
N LYS A 19 -17.54 -17.39 -10.68
CA LYS A 19 -18.02 -17.76 -9.33
C LYS A 19 -16.88 -17.58 -8.32
N ILE A 20 -16.40 -16.34 -8.16
CA ILE A 20 -15.31 -15.98 -7.23
C ILE A 20 -15.90 -15.26 -6.04
N PHE A 21 -15.51 -15.70 -4.83
CA PHE A 21 -15.86 -15.04 -3.59
C PHE A 21 -14.66 -14.29 -3.03
N SER A 22 -14.73 -12.96 -3.04
CA SER A 22 -13.70 -12.08 -2.47
C SER A 22 -14.16 -11.46 -1.17
N VAL A 23 -13.22 -11.30 -0.23
CA VAL A 23 -13.45 -10.65 1.07
C VAL A 23 -12.38 -9.60 1.31
N THR A 24 -12.81 -8.43 1.78
CA THR A 24 -11.91 -7.35 2.21
C THR A 24 -11.90 -7.26 3.72
N ILE A 25 -10.71 -7.33 4.33
CA ILE A 25 -10.49 -7.18 5.77
C ILE A 25 -9.52 -6.04 6.06
N THR A 26 -10.04 -5.00 6.71
CA THR A 26 -9.27 -3.80 7.03
C THR A 26 -9.49 -3.35 8.47
N GLY A 27 -8.56 -2.59 9.02
CA GLY A 27 -8.76 -1.90 10.29
C GLY A 27 -9.95 -0.94 10.21
N GLY A 28 -10.65 -0.74 11.33
CA GLY A 28 -11.83 0.14 11.42
C GLY A 28 -13.16 -0.50 11.03
N MET A 29 -13.16 -1.69 10.42
CA MET A 29 -14.38 -2.46 10.20
C MET A 29 -14.73 -3.31 11.41
N SER A 30 -16.04 -3.55 11.62
CA SER A 30 -16.54 -4.43 12.69
C SER A 30 -15.99 -5.85 12.57
N TYR A 31 -15.48 -6.40 13.67
CA TYR A 31 -15.03 -7.80 13.74
C TYR A 31 -16.16 -8.79 13.45
N GLN A 32 -17.38 -8.50 13.92
CA GLN A 32 -18.53 -9.37 13.68
C GLN A 32 -18.82 -9.52 12.20
N LEU A 33 -18.79 -8.41 11.45
CA LEU A 33 -19.00 -8.43 10.02
C LEU A 33 -17.90 -9.22 9.30
N GLN A 34 -16.63 -8.97 9.63
CA GLN A 34 -15.51 -9.68 9.02
C GLN A 34 -15.54 -11.18 9.33
N ASN A 35 -15.83 -11.56 10.57
CA ASN A 35 -15.99 -12.96 10.95
C ASN A 35 -17.12 -13.66 10.19
N LYS A 36 -18.24 -12.97 9.96
CA LYS A 36 -19.34 -13.48 9.12
C LYS A 36 -18.91 -13.69 7.68
N LEU A 37 -18.16 -12.77 7.10
CA LEU A 37 -17.63 -12.90 5.74
C LEU A 37 -16.63 -14.04 5.60
N LEU A 38 -15.80 -14.26 6.62
CA LEU A 38 -14.79 -15.34 6.66
C LEU A 38 -15.34 -16.72 7.06
N SER A 39 -16.64 -16.85 7.32
CA SER A 39 -17.25 -18.13 7.72
C SER A 39 -17.39 -19.15 6.58
N ARG A 40 -17.14 -18.75 5.35
CA ARG A 40 -17.15 -19.59 4.15
C ARG A 40 -15.81 -19.54 3.41
N PRO A 41 -15.51 -20.49 2.53
CA PRO A 41 -14.28 -20.45 1.72
C PRO A 41 -14.16 -19.13 0.96
N VAL A 42 -12.97 -18.57 0.95
CA VAL A 42 -12.63 -17.30 0.30
C VAL A 42 -11.63 -17.58 -0.80
N ASP A 43 -11.94 -17.16 -2.03
CA ASP A 43 -11.04 -17.32 -3.18
C ASP A 43 -10.01 -16.19 -3.23
N ILE A 44 -10.45 -14.94 -2.94
CA ILE A 44 -9.56 -13.78 -2.93
C ILE A 44 -9.74 -13.02 -1.61
N LEU A 45 -8.65 -12.89 -0.88
CA LEU A 45 -8.60 -12.13 0.37
C LEU A 45 -7.81 -10.83 0.18
N ILE A 46 -8.47 -9.69 0.35
CA ILE A 46 -7.86 -8.38 0.31
C ILE A 46 -7.71 -7.90 1.76
N ALA A 47 -6.50 -7.54 2.17
CA ALA A 47 -6.26 -7.28 3.58
C ALA A 47 -5.26 -6.16 3.83
N THR A 48 -5.44 -5.44 4.94
CA THR A 48 -4.36 -4.66 5.54
C THR A 48 -3.57 -5.53 6.52
N PRO A 49 -2.21 -5.42 6.57
CA PRO A 49 -1.36 -6.38 7.29
C PRO A 49 -1.74 -6.61 8.75
N GLY A 50 -1.93 -5.54 9.52
CA GLY A 50 -2.24 -5.66 10.95
C GLY A 50 -3.57 -6.39 11.22
N ARG A 51 -4.63 -6.09 10.44
CA ARG A 51 -5.93 -6.76 10.61
C ARG A 51 -5.88 -8.23 10.19
N LEU A 52 -5.14 -8.54 9.12
CA LEU A 52 -4.94 -9.92 8.69
C LEU A 52 -4.26 -10.76 9.78
N LEU A 53 -3.18 -10.25 10.36
CA LEU A 53 -2.46 -10.91 11.44
C LEU A 53 -3.33 -11.11 12.69
N ASP A 54 -4.13 -10.12 13.04
CA ASP A 54 -4.99 -10.20 14.19
C ASP A 54 -6.06 -11.30 14.01
N LEU A 55 -6.74 -11.34 12.86
CA LEU A 55 -7.70 -12.39 12.56
C LEU A 55 -7.05 -13.77 12.39
N HIS A 56 -5.82 -13.83 11.89
CA HIS A 56 -5.05 -15.06 11.80
C HIS A 56 -4.69 -15.61 13.19
N LYS A 57 -4.21 -14.77 14.12
CA LYS A 57 -3.97 -15.14 15.53
C LYS A 57 -5.22 -15.65 16.22
N GLN A 58 -6.37 -15.06 15.92
CA GLN A 58 -7.67 -15.51 16.43
C GLN A 58 -8.21 -16.77 15.73
N LYS A 59 -7.45 -17.35 14.80
CA LYS A 59 -7.85 -18.52 13.98
C LYS A 59 -9.13 -18.31 13.17
N LYS A 60 -9.45 -17.06 12.82
CA LYS A 60 -10.63 -16.69 12.02
C LYS A 60 -10.35 -16.73 10.52
N VAL A 61 -9.10 -16.66 10.13
CA VAL A 61 -8.66 -16.76 8.74
C VAL A 61 -7.53 -17.78 8.62
N LYS A 62 -7.61 -18.62 7.60
CA LYS A 62 -6.54 -19.57 7.23
C LYS A 62 -5.85 -19.03 5.99
N ILE A 63 -4.53 -18.87 6.05
CA ILE A 63 -3.71 -18.37 4.95
C ILE A 63 -2.65 -19.37 4.50
N LYS A 64 -2.62 -20.56 5.12
CA LYS A 64 -1.60 -21.58 4.85
C LYS A 64 -1.67 -22.13 3.43
N ASP A 65 -2.85 -22.18 2.85
CA ASP A 65 -3.11 -22.75 1.53
C ASP A 65 -3.11 -21.67 0.43
N THR A 66 -2.56 -20.48 0.71
CA THR A 66 -2.43 -19.41 -0.26
C THR A 66 -1.52 -19.83 -1.41
N GLU A 67 -2.02 -19.79 -2.63
CA GLU A 67 -1.28 -20.12 -3.86
C GLU A 67 -0.59 -18.89 -4.45
N ILE A 68 -1.20 -17.72 -4.34
CA ILE A 68 -0.68 -16.45 -4.86
C ILE A 68 -0.76 -15.39 -3.78
N MET A 69 0.36 -14.76 -3.48
CA MET A 69 0.42 -13.61 -2.56
C MET A 69 0.86 -12.36 -3.33
N VAL A 70 0.12 -11.29 -3.18
CA VAL A 70 0.43 -10.00 -3.78
C VAL A 70 0.71 -8.98 -2.69
N LEU A 71 1.86 -8.33 -2.77
CA LEU A 71 2.22 -7.18 -1.95
C LEU A 71 2.15 -5.94 -2.83
N ASP A 72 1.18 -5.09 -2.59
CA ASP A 72 0.97 -3.85 -3.35
C ASP A 72 1.36 -2.64 -2.52
N GLU A 73 1.85 -1.58 -3.16
CA GLU A 73 2.43 -0.39 -2.50
C GLU A 73 3.50 -0.75 -1.45
N ALA A 74 4.47 -1.58 -1.84
CA ALA A 74 5.50 -2.10 -0.93
C ALA A 74 6.34 -0.98 -0.29
N ASP A 75 6.65 0.09 -1.01
CA ASP A 75 7.30 1.30 -0.51
C ASP A 75 6.52 1.94 0.65
N LYS A 76 5.23 2.16 0.47
CA LYS A 76 4.38 2.73 1.54
C LYS A 76 4.25 1.79 2.74
N MET A 77 4.20 0.48 2.52
CA MET A 77 4.18 -0.48 3.63
C MET A 77 5.47 -0.45 4.44
N LEU A 78 6.60 -0.17 3.78
CA LEU A 78 7.90 0.01 4.42
C LEU A 78 7.90 1.30 5.25
N ASP A 79 7.51 2.42 4.68
CA ASP A 79 7.42 3.72 5.34
C ASP A 79 6.52 3.68 6.58
N MET A 80 5.43 2.92 6.51
CA MET A 80 4.49 2.72 7.63
C MET A 80 4.96 1.70 8.67
N GLY A 81 6.13 1.06 8.50
CA GLY A 81 6.69 0.10 9.43
C GLY A 81 6.01 -1.27 9.43
N PHE A 82 5.30 -1.67 8.38
CA PHE A 82 4.61 -2.96 8.29
C PHE A 82 5.49 -4.14 7.93
N VAL A 83 6.76 -3.96 7.66
CA VAL A 83 7.69 -5.05 7.28
C VAL A 83 7.68 -6.22 8.26
N PRO A 84 7.74 -6.02 9.60
CA PRO A 84 7.65 -7.12 10.55
C PRO A 84 6.35 -7.92 10.46
N ASP A 85 5.25 -7.25 10.13
CA ASP A 85 3.94 -7.89 10.00
C ASP A 85 3.83 -8.66 8.68
N ILE A 86 4.37 -8.12 7.60
CA ILE A 86 4.46 -8.81 6.31
C ILE A 86 5.30 -10.09 6.44
N ARG A 87 6.43 -10.05 7.16
CA ARG A 87 7.24 -11.25 7.43
C ARG A 87 6.45 -12.34 8.15
N LYS A 88 5.65 -11.96 9.16
CA LYS A 88 4.79 -12.92 9.89
C LYS A 88 3.74 -13.53 8.95
N ILE A 89 3.11 -12.72 8.10
CA ILE A 89 2.14 -13.19 7.11
C ILE A 89 2.81 -14.16 6.13
N PHE A 90 3.91 -13.76 5.52
CA PHE A 90 4.69 -14.57 4.58
C PHE A 90 5.11 -15.91 5.20
N ASN A 91 5.52 -15.91 6.49
CA ASN A 91 5.88 -17.13 7.20
C ASN A 91 4.68 -18.03 7.53
N ALA A 92 3.47 -17.50 7.53
CA ALA A 92 2.24 -18.24 7.80
C ALA A 92 1.55 -18.76 6.54
N THR A 93 1.99 -18.33 5.37
CA THR A 93 1.47 -18.78 4.05
C THR A 93 2.25 -19.98 3.50
N ASN A 94 1.79 -20.50 2.37
CA ASN A 94 2.48 -21.59 1.66
C ASN A 94 3.86 -21.13 1.16
N LYS A 95 4.89 -21.95 1.36
CA LYS A 95 6.27 -21.65 0.89
C LYS A 95 6.43 -21.79 -0.62
N GLU A 96 5.55 -22.51 -1.28
CA GLU A 96 5.54 -22.72 -2.74
C GLU A 96 4.61 -21.74 -3.46
N GLN A 97 4.04 -20.76 -2.73
CA GLN A 97 3.19 -19.74 -3.32
C GLN A 97 3.93 -18.89 -4.35
N GLN A 98 3.22 -18.45 -5.38
CA GLN A 98 3.71 -17.39 -6.25
C GLN A 98 3.65 -16.06 -5.49
N MET A 99 4.78 -15.35 -5.45
CA MET A 99 4.84 -14.03 -4.82
C MET A 99 4.97 -12.94 -5.88
N LEU A 100 4.09 -11.94 -5.83
CA LEU A 100 4.18 -10.73 -6.65
C LEU A 100 4.34 -9.52 -5.73
N MET A 101 5.18 -8.58 -6.16
CA MET A 101 5.39 -7.33 -5.45
C MET A 101 5.27 -6.15 -6.41
N PHE A 102 4.49 -5.16 -6.02
CA PHE A 102 4.32 -3.90 -6.74
C PHE A 102 4.74 -2.74 -5.86
N SER A 103 5.44 -1.77 -6.45
CA SER A 103 5.91 -0.58 -5.77
C SER A 103 6.06 0.56 -6.77
N ALA A 104 5.79 1.79 -6.35
CA ALA A 104 6.04 2.98 -7.15
C ALA A 104 7.52 3.32 -7.22
N THR A 105 8.30 2.95 -6.20
CA THR A 105 9.74 3.16 -6.11
C THR A 105 10.47 1.84 -5.90
N LEU A 106 11.71 1.75 -6.38
CA LEU A 106 12.62 0.62 -6.19
C LEU A 106 13.93 1.13 -5.61
N ASP A 107 13.85 1.77 -4.46
CA ASP A 107 15.02 2.17 -3.69
C ASP A 107 15.73 0.97 -3.04
N ALA A 108 16.80 1.24 -2.31
CA ALA A 108 17.61 0.20 -1.69
C ALA A 108 16.82 -0.62 -0.64
N ASP A 109 15.88 -0.01 0.05
CA ASP A 109 15.14 -0.68 1.12
C ASP A 109 13.99 -1.53 0.56
N VAL A 110 13.28 -1.04 -0.45
CA VAL A 110 12.30 -1.85 -1.21
C VAL A 110 13.00 -3.04 -1.90
N SER A 111 14.20 -2.81 -2.46
CA SER A 111 14.98 -3.88 -3.11
C SER A 111 15.37 -4.98 -2.13
N LYS A 112 15.79 -4.65 -0.90
CA LYS A 112 16.08 -5.64 0.16
C LYS A 112 14.86 -6.48 0.51
N ILE A 113 13.68 -5.86 0.59
CA ILE A 113 12.42 -6.57 0.84
C ILE A 113 12.09 -7.50 -0.32
N ALA A 114 12.29 -7.05 -1.56
CA ALA A 114 12.10 -7.88 -2.74
C ALA A 114 13.00 -9.13 -2.70
N GLU A 115 14.28 -8.97 -2.39
CA GLU A 115 15.23 -10.07 -2.25
C GLU A 115 14.85 -11.05 -1.13
N GLU A 116 14.25 -10.56 -0.04
CA GLU A 116 13.82 -11.40 1.08
C GLU A 116 12.60 -12.27 0.73
N PHE A 117 11.64 -11.73 0.00
CA PHE A 117 10.35 -12.41 -0.22
C PHE A 117 10.22 -13.07 -1.59
N LEU A 118 10.93 -12.61 -2.60
CA LEU A 118 10.79 -13.10 -3.97
C LEU A 118 11.88 -14.12 -4.31
N LYS A 119 11.49 -15.22 -4.95
CA LYS A 119 12.41 -16.26 -5.43
C LYS A 119 12.67 -16.05 -6.92
N SER A 120 13.88 -15.62 -7.30
CA SER A 120 14.28 -15.38 -8.69
C SER A 120 13.23 -14.60 -9.50
N PRO A 121 12.83 -13.40 -9.06
CA PRO A 121 11.73 -12.68 -9.67
C PRO A 121 12.09 -12.15 -11.06
N THR A 122 11.11 -12.15 -11.95
CA THR A 122 11.20 -11.34 -13.18
C THR A 122 10.93 -9.88 -12.80
N LYS A 123 11.90 -9.02 -13.01
CA LYS A 123 11.74 -7.58 -12.77
C LYS A 123 11.18 -6.91 -14.02
N ILE A 124 10.04 -6.24 -13.86
CA ILE A 124 9.42 -5.39 -14.87
C ILE A 124 9.43 -3.97 -14.32
N SER A 125 10.14 -3.08 -14.99
CA SER A 125 10.20 -1.66 -14.65
C SER A 125 9.59 -0.86 -15.78
N ILE A 126 8.56 -0.10 -15.45
CA ILE A 126 8.04 0.93 -16.34
C ILE A 126 8.78 2.19 -15.91
N GLU A 127 9.85 2.52 -16.62
CA GLU A 127 10.48 3.81 -16.40
C GLU A 127 9.42 4.88 -16.66
N PRO A 128 9.19 5.82 -15.71
CA PRO A 128 8.48 7.02 -16.08
C PRO A 128 9.24 7.53 -17.30
N GLN A 129 8.61 7.57 -18.48
CA GLN A 129 9.15 8.43 -19.51
C GLN A 129 9.55 9.68 -18.77
N ALA A 130 10.81 10.11 -18.92
CA ALA A 130 11.29 11.31 -18.27
C ALA A 130 10.44 12.51 -18.79
N ILE A 131 9.21 12.51 -18.34
CA ILE A 131 8.40 13.69 -18.18
C ILE A 131 9.16 14.37 -17.06
N GLY A 132 10.31 14.91 -17.46
CA GLY A 132 11.08 15.75 -16.59
C GLY A 132 10.04 16.69 -16.00
N HIS A 133 10.12 16.93 -14.72
CA HIS A 133 9.29 17.93 -14.05
C HIS A 133 9.57 19.34 -14.61
N THR A 134 9.75 19.42 -15.93
CA THR A 134 10.00 20.62 -16.71
C THR A 134 8.89 21.64 -16.58
N ASN A 135 7.71 21.17 -16.14
CA ASN A 135 6.55 22.04 -15.88
C ASN A 135 6.41 22.43 -14.39
N ILE A 136 7.32 21.98 -13.52
CA ILE A 136 7.31 22.32 -12.11
C ILE A 136 8.61 23.06 -11.79
N GLU A 137 8.49 24.34 -11.50
CA GLU A 137 9.61 25.12 -10.97
C GLU A 137 9.75 24.84 -9.49
N GLN A 138 10.94 24.37 -9.08
CA GLN A 138 11.21 24.03 -7.69
C GLN A 138 12.23 25.01 -7.13
N THR A 139 11.89 25.67 -6.03
CA THR A 139 12.77 26.61 -5.34
C THR A 139 12.91 26.23 -3.88
N LEU A 140 14.16 26.18 -3.41
CA LEU A 140 14.48 25.91 -2.01
C LEU A 140 14.77 27.23 -1.29
N TYR A 141 14.10 27.46 -0.17
CA TYR A 141 14.31 28.61 0.69
C TYR A 141 14.80 28.15 2.06
N TYR A 142 15.84 28.83 2.59
CA TYR A 142 16.33 28.62 3.93
C TYR A 142 15.65 29.59 4.89
N VAL A 143 15.28 29.10 6.06
CA VAL A 143 14.62 29.88 7.11
C VAL A 143 15.31 29.69 8.44
N ASP A 144 15.47 30.79 9.23
CA ASP A 144 16.19 30.78 10.46
C ASP A 144 15.31 30.44 11.67
N SER A 145 13.99 30.56 11.52
CA SER A 145 13.05 30.36 12.61
C SER A 145 11.69 29.95 12.07
N GLN A 146 10.83 29.41 12.96
CA GLN A 146 9.45 29.10 12.64
C GLN A 146 8.66 30.35 12.24
N SER A 147 8.91 31.49 12.89
CA SER A 147 8.26 32.75 12.54
C SER A 147 8.67 33.20 11.14
N HIS A 148 9.96 33.09 10.78
CA HIS A 148 10.43 33.37 9.43
C HIS A 148 9.78 32.46 8.39
N LYS A 149 9.62 31.16 8.69
CA LYS A 149 8.95 30.20 7.81
C LYS A 149 7.50 30.60 7.53
N ILE A 150 6.75 31.01 8.56
CA ILE A 150 5.36 31.44 8.44
C ILE A 150 5.26 32.73 7.63
N ASN A 151 6.10 33.74 7.94
CA ASN A 151 6.12 35.00 7.21
C ASN A 151 6.44 34.80 5.72
N LEU A 152 7.38 33.90 5.42
CA LEU A 152 7.73 33.58 4.05
C LEU A 152 6.57 32.88 3.32
N LEU A 153 5.85 31.99 3.98
CA LEU A 153 4.66 31.37 3.44
C LEU A 153 3.56 32.42 3.15
N ASP A 154 3.29 33.30 4.09
CA ASP A 154 2.32 34.39 3.93
C ASP A 154 2.69 35.31 2.75
N HIS A 155 3.98 35.61 2.61
CA HIS A 155 4.47 36.39 1.47
C HIS A 155 4.18 35.70 0.13
N PHE A 156 4.42 34.40 0.02
CA PHE A 156 4.11 33.68 -1.23
C PHE A 156 2.62 33.58 -1.49
N LEU A 157 1.81 33.32 -0.47
CA LEU A 157 0.35 33.20 -0.62
C LEU A 157 -0.31 34.54 -0.97
N SER A 158 0.33 35.66 -0.60
CA SER A 158 -0.19 37.03 -0.88
C SER A 158 0.16 37.57 -2.28
N GLN A 159 0.86 36.81 -3.12
CA GLN A 159 1.21 37.22 -4.45
C GLN A 159 -0.02 37.15 -5.40
N ASP A 160 -0.22 38.13 -6.22
CA ASP A 160 -1.40 38.27 -7.12
C ASP A 160 -1.54 37.11 -8.14
N ASN A 161 -0.43 36.41 -8.42
CA ASN A 161 -0.39 35.30 -9.37
C ASN A 161 -0.72 33.93 -8.73
N VAL A 162 -0.91 33.87 -7.40
CA VAL A 162 -1.23 32.63 -6.69
C VAL A 162 -2.75 32.46 -6.58
N ASN A 163 -3.32 31.61 -7.42
CA ASN A 163 -4.75 31.32 -7.41
C ASN A 163 -5.10 30.13 -6.50
N GLN A 164 -4.20 29.16 -6.37
CA GLN A 164 -4.37 27.96 -5.55
C GLN A 164 -3.03 27.56 -4.95
N ALA A 165 -3.07 27.05 -3.72
CA ALA A 165 -1.88 26.54 -3.04
C ALA A 165 -2.20 25.23 -2.29
N ILE A 166 -1.24 24.31 -2.27
CA ILE A 166 -1.26 23.12 -1.43
C ILE A 166 -0.07 23.20 -0.49
N ILE A 167 -0.30 23.13 0.80
CA ILE A 167 0.73 23.20 1.83
C ILE A 167 0.86 21.83 2.48
N PHE A 168 2.05 21.22 2.35
CA PHE A 168 2.38 19.98 3.05
C PHE A 168 3.15 20.33 4.33
N THR A 169 2.71 19.78 5.46
CA THR A 169 3.39 19.96 6.78
C THR A 169 3.78 18.59 7.32
N ALA A 170 4.91 18.57 8.02
CA ALA A 170 5.37 17.40 8.78
C ALA A 170 4.86 17.48 10.22
#